data_8f1caeca5f4bec2dde0f1a7eac1692b3
#
_entry.id   8f1caeca5f4bec2dde0f1a7eac1692b3
#
_cell.length_a   1.000
_cell.length_b   1.000
_cell.length_c   1.000
_cell.angle_alpha   90.00
_cell.angle_beta   90.00
_cell.angle_gamma   90.00
#
_symmetry.space_group_name_H-M   'P 1'
#
loop_
_entity.id
_entity.type
_entity.pdbx_description
1 polymer ?
#
loop_
_entity_poly.entity_id
_entity_poly.type
_entity_poly.pdbx_seq_one_letter_code
_entity_poly.pdbx_strand_id
1 'polypeptide(L)'
;MPSHGFGRESRLDSSSMERVFSLGERQHRSGLTAWILRRGEAPPHGARLGLSVGRKLGAAVRRNRIKRLLREAFRLNRHKLKPGTDLVIHPRPGCRWKGYPCAKEALLDLCRKADLLVRDE
;
A
#
# COMPACT_ATOMS: atom_id res chain seq x y z
N MET A 1 20.59 6.71 -11.76
CA MET A 1 20.11 7.59 -10.72
C MET A 1 19.07 6.91 -9.83
N PRO A 2 19.43 6.56 -8.67
CA PRO A 2 18.45 5.92 -7.82
C PRO A 2 17.34 6.90 -7.45
N SER A 3 16.14 6.45 -7.60
CA SER A 3 15.02 7.24 -7.20
C SER A 3 14.70 6.93 -5.74
N HIS A 4 14.74 7.94 -4.90
CA HIS A 4 14.29 7.80 -3.53
C HIS A 4 12.81 8.11 -3.41
N GLY A 5 12.18 8.44 -4.53
CA GLY A 5 10.77 8.69 -4.57
C GLY A 5 9.96 7.46 -4.88
N PHE A 6 8.67 7.65 -5.04
CA PHE A 6 7.74 6.60 -5.38
C PHE A 6 7.73 6.45 -6.92
N GLY A 7 8.65 5.62 -7.42
CA GLY A 7 8.88 5.46 -8.85
C GLY A 7 7.79 4.67 -9.56
N ARG A 8 7.87 4.65 -10.89
CA ARG A 8 6.90 3.95 -11.73
C ARG A 8 6.81 2.47 -11.43
N GLU A 9 7.95 1.84 -11.20
CA GLU A 9 8.00 0.42 -10.96
C GLU A 9 7.35 0.00 -9.66
N SER A 10 7.12 0.95 -8.75
CA SER A 10 6.47 0.64 -7.47
C SER A 10 5.05 1.15 -7.38
N ARG A 11 4.52 1.73 -8.47
CA ARG A 11 3.18 2.31 -8.48
C ARG A 11 2.29 1.60 -9.50
N LEU A 12 1.05 1.33 -9.11
CA LEU A 12 0.07 0.71 -9.99
C LEU A 12 -0.61 1.79 -10.83
N ASP A 13 -0.77 1.51 -12.12
CA ASP A 13 -1.61 2.35 -12.98
C ASP A 13 -3.08 1.96 -12.82
N SER A 14 -3.97 2.69 -13.51
CA SER A 14 -5.41 2.49 -13.37
C SER A 14 -5.86 1.09 -13.75
N SER A 15 -5.35 0.53 -14.84
CA SER A 15 -5.77 -0.79 -15.26
C SER A 15 -5.26 -1.88 -14.33
N SER A 16 -4.05 -1.70 -13.79
CA SER A 16 -3.52 -2.63 -12.79
C SER A 16 -4.33 -2.56 -11.49
N MET A 17 -4.75 -1.36 -11.08
CA MET A 17 -5.58 -1.21 -9.91
C MET A 17 -6.93 -1.92 -10.08
N GLU A 18 -7.57 -1.79 -11.25
CA GLU A 18 -8.81 -2.49 -11.53
C GLU A 18 -8.63 -4.00 -11.42
N ARG A 19 -7.53 -4.50 -11.93
CA ARG A 19 -7.23 -5.91 -11.85
C ARG A 19 -7.09 -6.37 -10.41
N VAL A 20 -6.42 -5.59 -9.57
CA VAL A 20 -6.27 -5.91 -8.16
C VAL A 20 -7.63 -5.91 -7.45
N PHE A 21 -8.48 -4.92 -7.74
CA PHE A 21 -9.83 -4.90 -7.17
C PHE A 21 -10.65 -6.12 -7.58
N SER A 22 -10.51 -6.57 -8.83
CA SER A 22 -11.32 -7.67 -9.35
C SER A 22 -10.83 -9.04 -8.89
N LEU A 23 -9.51 -9.23 -8.82
CA LEU A 23 -8.92 -10.54 -8.60
C LEU A 23 -8.24 -10.68 -7.25
N GLY A 24 -8.02 -9.58 -6.55
CA GLY A 24 -7.26 -9.59 -5.32
C GLY A 24 -8.07 -10.03 -4.11
N GLU A 25 -7.35 -10.46 -3.10
CA GLU A 25 -7.93 -10.81 -1.82
C GLU A 25 -8.08 -9.57 -0.96
N ARG A 26 -9.23 -9.44 -0.30
CA ARG A 26 -9.53 -8.26 0.51
C ARG A 26 -9.21 -8.51 1.98
N GLN A 27 -8.51 -7.56 2.60
CA GLN A 27 -8.14 -7.62 4.01
C GLN A 27 -8.41 -6.28 4.67
N HIS A 28 -8.70 -6.31 5.97
CA HIS A 28 -8.91 -5.11 6.79
C HIS A 28 -8.03 -5.16 8.02
N ARG A 29 -7.35 -4.07 8.32
CA ARG A 29 -6.57 -3.96 9.56
C ARG A 29 -6.15 -2.51 9.80
N SER A 30 -6.17 -2.09 11.04
CA SER A 30 -5.62 -0.79 11.48
C SER A 30 -6.15 0.41 10.71
N GLY A 31 -7.45 0.42 10.42
CA GLY A 31 -8.09 1.53 9.69
C GLY A 31 -7.87 1.50 8.19
N LEU A 32 -7.31 0.43 7.66
CA LEU A 32 -7.06 0.27 6.23
C LEU A 32 -7.84 -0.92 5.68
N THR A 33 -8.31 -0.78 4.44
CA THR A 33 -8.77 -1.91 3.64
C THR A 33 -7.77 -2.08 2.51
N ALA A 34 -7.41 -3.31 2.22
CA ALA A 34 -6.47 -3.59 1.14
C ALA A 34 -6.98 -4.69 0.24
N TRP A 35 -6.70 -4.56 -1.05
CA TRP A 35 -6.87 -5.64 -2.02
C TRP A 35 -5.48 -6.07 -2.45
N ILE A 36 -5.23 -7.37 -2.42
CA ILE A 36 -3.89 -7.93 -2.59
C ILE A 36 -3.93 -8.95 -3.71
N LEU A 37 -3.08 -8.77 -4.69
CA LEU A 37 -2.94 -9.69 -5.81
C LEU A 37 -1.50 -10.12 -5.94
N ARG A 38 -1.25 -11.42 -5.88
CA ARG A 38 0.08 -11.97 -6.12
C ARG A 38 0.21 -12.27 -7.60
N ARG A 39 1.21 -11.66 -8.23
CA ARG A 39 1.33 -11.74 -9.70
C ARG A 39 1.82 -13.07 -10.21
N GLY A 40 2.62 -13.76 -9.43
CA GLY A 40 3.13 -15.08 -9.86
C GLY A 40 4.18 -15.03 -10.95
N GLU A 41 4.72 -13.86 -11.25
CA GLU A 41 5.73 -13.71 -12.28
C GLU A 41 7.11 -14.21 -11.81
N ALA A 42 7.96 -14.58 -12.76
CA ALA A 42 9.30 -15.05 -12.45
C ALA A 42 10.30 -14.38 -13.38
N PRO A 43 11.34 -13.67 -12.89
CA PRO A 43 11.49 -13.36 -11.47
C PRO A 43 10.49 -12.33 -11.01
N PRO A 44 10.06 -12.38 -9.75
CA PRO A 44 9.10 -11.39 -9.27
C PRO A 44 9.75 -10.03 -9.12
N HIS A 45 9.03 -9.00 -9.55
CA HIS A 45 9.43 -7.64 -9.29
C HIS A 45 9.00 -7.26 -7.87
N GLY A 46 9.52 -6.16 -7.35
CA GLY A 46 9.15 -5.70 -6.02
C GLY A 46 7.66 -5.42 -5.90
N ALA A 47 7.19 -5.28 -4.67
CA ALA A 47 5.80 -4.95 -4.40
C ALA A 47 5.41 -3.63 -5.05
N ARG A 48 4.17 -3.52 -5.50
CA ARG A 48 3.64 -2.30 -6.11
C ARG A 48 2.40 -1.83 -5.36
N LEU A 49 2.21 -0.51 -5.32
CA LEU A 49 1.16 0.11 -4.52
C LEU A 49 0.24 0.98 -5.37
N GLY A 50 -1.06 0.86 -5.14
CA GLY A 50 -2.06 1.81 -5.58
C GLY A 50 -2.80 2.34 -4.37
N LEU A 51 -3.26 3.58 -4.43
CA LEU A 51 -4.00 4.19 -3.34
C LEU A 51 -5.38 4.62 -3.83
N SER A 52 -6.39 4.29 -3.02
CA SER A 52 -7.76 4.69 -3.26
C SER A 52 -8.20 5.53 -2.07
N VAL A 53 -8.11 6.86 -2.19
CA VAL A 53 -8.41 7.76 -1.07
C VAL A 53 -9.69 8.52 -1.39
N GLY A 54 -10.76 8.17 -0.71
CA GLY A 54 -12.08 8.68 -0.98
C GLY A 54 -12.40 10.00 -0.29
N ARG A 55 -13.46 10.65 -0.76
CA ARG A 55 -13.91 11.95 -0.25
C ARG A 55 -14.32 11.89 1.22
N LYS A 56 -14.73 10.73 1.70
CA LYS A 56 -15.15 10.56 3.09
C LYS A 56 -14.02 10.79 4.09
N LEU A 57 -12.77 10.80 3.62
CA LEU A 57 -11.63 11.11 4.48
C LEU A 57 -11.48 12.60 4.77
N GLY A 58 -12.25 13.44 4.10
CA GLY A 58 -12.26 14.87 4.38
C GLY A 58 -11.78 15.69 3.20
N ALA A 59 -11.32 16.92 3.49
CA ALA A 59 -10.88 17.85 2.48
C ALA A 59 -9.63 17.37 1.74
N ALA A 60 -9.38 17.98 0.58
CA ALA A 60 -8.24 17.59 -0.26
C ALA A 60 -6.90 17.64 0.46
N VAL A 61 -6.71 18.64 1.34
CA VAL A 61 -5.47 18.74 2.12
C VAL A 61 -5.25 17.50 2.96
N ARG A 62 -6.29 17.06 3.65
CA ARG A 62 -6.23 15.86 4.49
C ARG A 62 -5.98 14.60 3.66
N ARG A 63 -6.71 14.47 2.54
CA ARG A 63 -6.54 13.32 1.66
C ARG A 63 -5.14 13.25 1.09
N ASN A 64 -4.59 14.39 0.67
CA ASN A 64 -3.24 14.45 0.13
C ASN A 64 -2.20 14.09 1.19
N ARG A 65 -2.43 14.52 2.43
CA ARG A 65 -1.53 14.19 3.53
C ARG A 65 -1.51 12.68 3.79
N ILE A 66 -2.68 12.04 3.80
CA ILE A 66 -2.77 10.59 4.00
C ILE A 66 -2.07 9.85 2.87
N LYS A 67 -2.29 10.27 1.62
CA LYS A 67 -1.58 9.67 0.47
C LYS A 67 -0.07 9.77 0.63
N ARG A 68 0.40 10.96 1.02
CA ARG A 68 1.85 11.18 1.20
C ARG A 68 2.42 10.29 2.28
N LEU A 69 1.72 10.17 3.40
CA LEU A 69 2.17 9.32 4.49
C LEU A 69 2.23 7.85 4.09
N LEU A 70 1.22 7.38 3.36
CA LEU A 70 1.20 5.98 2.88
C LEU A 70 2.29 5.72 1.85
N ARG A 71 2.50 6.64 0.91
CA ARG A 71 3.55 6.48 -0.08
C ARG A 71 4.92 6.43 0.58
N GLU A 72 5.13 7.28 1.57
CA GLU A 72 6.39 7.30 2.30
C GLU A 72 6.59 6.02 3.10
N ALA A 73 5.54 5.55 3.77
CA ALA A 73 5.61 4.30 4.51
C ALA A 73 5.92 3.13 3.57
N PHE A 74 5.28 3.09 2.41
CA PHE A 74 5.53 2.04 1.44
C PHE A 74 6.96 2.12 0.88
N ARG A 75 7.38 3.32 0.49
CA ARG A 75 8.71 3.51 -0.09
C ARG A 75 9.81 3.05 0.86
N LEU A 76 9.71 3.43 2.12
CA LEU A 76 10.76 3.14 3.10
C LEU A 76 10.73 1.68 3.57
N ASN A 77 9.59 1.01 3.43
CA ASN A 77 9.44 -0.37 3.93
C ASN A 77 9.18 -1.40 2.82
N ARG A 78 9.29 -0.98 1.56
CA ARG A 78 9.00 -1.85 0.42
C ARG A 78 9.82 -3.14 0.43
N HIS A 79 11.06 -3.04 0.87
CA HIS A 79 11.96 -4.19 0.93
C HIS A 79 11.50 -5.25 1.94
N LYS A 80 10.63 -4.88 2.87
CA LYS A 80 10.07 -5.82 3.85
C LYS A 80 8.87 -6.58 3.32
N LEU A 81 8.32 -6.16 2.17
CA LEU A 81 7.15 -6.80 1.58
C LEU A 81 7.60 -7.84 0.56
N LYS A 82 6.83 -8.93 0.48
CA LYS A 82 7.12 -10.00 -0.47
C LYS A 82 7.06 -9.47 -1.90
N PRO A 83 8.08 -9.72 -2.72
CA PRO A 83 8.04 -9.30 -4.12
C PRO A 83 6.93 -10.03 -4.88
N GLY A 84 6.53 -9.47 -6.02
CA GLY A 84 5.46 -10.04 -6.81
C GLY A 84 4.07 -9.73 -6.30
N THR A 85 3.94 -8.79 -5.37
CA THR A 85 2.66 -8.43 -4.76
C THR A 85 2.18 -7.08 -5.26
N ASP A 86 0.93 -7.02 -5.69
CA ASP A 86 0.25 -5.76 -5.99
C ASP A 86 -0.75 -5.48 -4.88
N LEU A 87 -0.74 -4.26 -4.38
CA LEU A 87 -1.48 -3.88 -3.19
C LEU A 87 -2.21 -2.57 -3.44
N VAL A 88 -3.53 -2.57 -3.33
CA VAL A 88 -4.32 -1.33 -3.36
C VAL A 88 -4.83 -1.08 -1.97
N ILE A 89 -4.52 0.09 -1.42
CA ILE A 89 -4.91 0.45 -0.06
C ILE A 89 -5.96 1.54 -0.09
N HIS A 90 -7.01 1.34 0.67
CA HIS A 90 -8.10 2.28 0.85
C HIS A 90 -8.20 2.63 2.34
N PRO A 91 -7.72 3.82 2.76
CA PRO A 91 -7.88 4.25 4.15
C PRO A 91 -9.36 4.45 4.46
N ARG A 92 -9.79 3.98 5.62
CA ARG A 92 -11.18 4.09 6.03
C ARG A 92 -11.45 5.49 6.61
N PRO A 93 -12.71 5.94 6.60
CA PRO A 93 -13.04 7.30 7.04
C PRO A 93 -12.58 7.67 8.44
N GLY A 94 -12.44 6.71 9.34
CA GLY A 94 -11.97 6.97 10.69
C GLY A 94 -10.46 7.08 10.83
N CYS A 95 -9.72 6.94 9.74
CA CYS A 95 -8.26 6.97 9.77
C CYS A 95 -7.76 8.33 10.24
N ARG A 96 -6.99 8.33 11.33
CA ARG A 96 -6.43 9.57 11.89
C ARG A 96 -4.99 9.32 12.28
N TRP A 97 -4.09 9.81 11.45
CA TRP A 97 -2.66 9.65 11.70
C TRP A 97 -2.05 10.99 12.06
N LYS A 98 -1.31 11.01 13.15
CA LYS A 98 -0.57 12.19 13.56
C LYS A 98 0.68 12.41 12.72
N GLY A 99 1.22 11.34 12.15
CA GLY A 99 2.41 11.45 11.32
C GLY A 99 2.84 10.11 10.77
N TYR A 100 4.06 10.07 10.25
CA TYR A 100 4.61 8.90 9.59
C TYR A 100 4.60 7.62 10.44
N PRO A 101 4.98 7.65 11.74
CA PRO A 101 5.00 6.41 12.52
C PRO A 101 3.65 5.70 12.55
N CYS A 102 2.55 6.45 12.58
CA CYS A 102 1.22 5.85 12.57
C CYS A 102 0.93 5.16 11.24
N ALA A 103 1.30 5.81 10.13
CA ALA A 103 1.09 5.24 8.81
C ALA A 103 1.95 3.99 8.60
N LYS A 104 3.20 4.03 9.05
CA LYS A 104 4.10 2.89 8.96
C LYS A 104 3.54 1.71 9.74
N GLU A 105 3.10 1.94 10.98
CA GLU A 105 2.57 0.88 11.81
C GLU A 105 1.31 0.27 11.22
N ALA A 106 0.41 1.10 10.71
CA ALA A 106 -0.82 0.62 10.08
C ALA A 106 -0.52 -0.24 8.85
N LEU A 107 0.39 0.23 8.01
CA LEU A 107 0.78 -0.51 6.81
C LEU A 107 1.41 -1.86 7.16
N LEU A 108 2.37 -1.86 8.07
CA LEU A 108 3.06 -3.11 8.42
C LEU A 108 2.15 -4.07 9.16
N ASP A 109 1.23 -3.57 9.99
CA ASP A 109 0.27 -4.40 10.68
C ASP A 109 -0.68 -5.10 9.71
N LEU A 110 -1.16 -4.35 8.71
CA LEU A 110 -1.98 -4.93 7.65
C LEU A 110 -1.21 -5.98 6.87
N CYS A 111 0.03 -5.68 6.50
CA CYS A 111 0.86 -6.62 5.74
C CYS A 111 1.19 -7.86 6.55
N ARG A 112 1.36 -7.73 7.85
CA ARG A 112 1.60 -8.87 8.73
C ARG A 112 0.36 -9.77 8.77
N LYS A 113 -0.81 -9.18 8.91
CA LYS A 113 -2.07 -9.94 8.90
C LYS A 113 -2.26 -10.69 7.59
N ALA A 114 -1.90 -10.06 6.48
CA ALA A 114 -2.09 -10.63 5.14
C ALA A 114 -0.94 -11.55 4.72
N ASP A 115 0.04 -11.78 5.58
CA ASP A 115 1.23 -12.60 5.30
C ASP A 115 2.01 -12.05 4.10
N LEU A 116 2.21 -10.75 4.07
CA LEU A 116 2.94 -10.09 3.00
C LEU A 116 4.35 -9.68 3.39
N LEU A 117 4.75 -9.87 4.63
CA LEU A 117 6.10 -9.50 5.07
C LEU A 117 7.07 -10.64 4.82
N VAL A 118 8.26 -10.29 4.31
CA VAL A 118 9.32 -11.29 4.18
C VAL A 118 9.78 -11.70 5.57
N ARG A 119 10.16 -12.94 5.71
CA ARG A 119 10.64 -13.43 7.00
C ARG A 119 12.09 -13.03 7.20
N ASP A 120 12.39 -12.58 8.41
CA ASP A 120 13.76 -12.37 8.83
C ASP A 120 14.30 -13.72 9.29
N GLU A 121 15.45 -14.03 8.76
CA GLU A 121 16.11 -15.30 9.11
C GLU A 121 17.12 -15.10 10.18
#